data_3cd9967e151cc545a0cfb90296954962
#
_entry.id   3cd9967e151cc545a0cfb90296954962
#
_cell.length_a   1.000
_cell.length_b   1.000
_cell.length_c   1.000
_cell.angle_alpha   90.00
_cell.angle_beta   90.00
_cell.angle_gamma   90.00
#
_symmetry.space_group_name_H-M   'P 1'
#
loop_
_entity.id
_entity.type
_entity.pdbx_description
1 polymer ?
#
loop_
_entity_poly.entity_id
_entity_poly.type
_entity_poly.pdbx_seq_one_letter_code
_entity_poly.pdbx_strand_id
1 'polypeptide(L)'
;LPPDTDRQATARATAAGLRTYAANAEVTPVLIGFDGFVDSIISVVDKRYDVDTYDAIPTIARFGEKISAAAGKSSNYELVTQQQKLGGNGPIMANAMARAGFKIDYIGAVGDPRRGAPHPIFIDFARIATLHPIASPALTDALEFSDGKLMLGKQEPLRDVNQSQIDKTIGRDAYAALVAKAKLIGVVNWSMCPQLGTVFEALANEVLPNAATKPQVFIDLTDPEKRTQADLKSALDQIARFCH
;
A
#
# COMPACT_ATOMS: atom_id res chain seq x y z
N LEU A 1 24.75 -26.05 1.14
CA LEU A 1 24.60 -24.99 0.12
C LEU A 1 25.38 -25.45 -1.12
N PRO A 2 24.83 -25.25 -2.37
CA PRO A 2 25.56 -25.60 -3.59
C PRO A 2 26.88 -24.82 -3.70
N PRO A 3 27.88 -25.36 -4.41
CA PRO A 3 29.19 -24.70 -4.57
C PRO A 3 29.03 -23.30 -5.22
N ASP A 4 29.94 -22.37 -4.89
CA ASP A 4 29.86 -20.95 -5.32
C ASP A 4 29.75 -20.77 -6.84
N THR A 5 30.33 -21.70 -7.63
CA THR A 5 30.23 -21.68 -9.10
C THR A 5 28.80 -21.88 -9.60
N ASP A 6 28.00 -22.70 -8.90
CA ASP A 6 26.61 -22.97 -9.25
C ASP A 6 25.72 -21.77 -8.91
N ARG A 7 25.99 -21.11 -7.79
CA ARG A 7 25.29 -19.86 -7.39
C ARG A 7 25.54 -18.73 -8.36
N GLN A 8 26.77 -18.55 -8.84
CA GLN A 8 27.11 -17.53 -9.81
C GLN A 8 26.46 -17.80 -11.18
N ALA A 9 26.46 -19.05 -11.64
CA ALA A 9 25.79 -19.45 -12.88
C ALA A 9 24.29 -19.20 -12.80
N THR A 10 23.64 -19.60 -11.69
CA THR A 10 22.23 -19.36 -11.44
C THR A 10 21.91 -17.86 -11.38
N ALA A 11 22.72 -17.07 -10.68
CA ALA A 11 22.53 -15.62 -10.59
C ALA A 11 22.64 -14.94 -11.97
N ARG A 12 23.61 -15.36 -12.81
CA ARG A 12 23.77 -14.85 -14.19
C ARG A 12 22.58 -15.22 -15.07
N ALA A 13 22.13 -16.46 -15.00
CA ALA A 13 20.96 -16.94 -15.75
C ALA A 13 19.68 -16.18 -15.33
N THR A 14 19.48 -16.00 -14.02
CA THR A 14 18.37 -15.22 -13.49
C THR A 14 18.44 -13.76 -13.95
N ALA A 15 19.61 -13.13 -13.87
CA ALA A 15 19.80 -11.75 -14.32
C ALA A 15 19.56 -11.61 -15.84
N ALA A 16 19.96 -12.57 -16.66
CA ALA A 16 19.68 -12.59 -18.09
C ALA A 16 18.16 -12.73 -18.35
N GLY A 17 17.51 -13.66 -17.67
CA GLY A 17 16.05 -13.83 -17.75
C GLY A 17 15.28 -12.57 -17.35
N LEU A 18 15.69 -11.89 -16.26
CA LEU A 18 15.08 -10.65 -15.82
C LEU A 18 15.27 -9.51 -16.84
N ARG A 19 16.44 -9.41 -17.50
CA ARG A 19 16.67 -8.41 -18.56
C ARG A 19 15.76 -8.65 -19.77
N THR A 20 15.64 -9.90 -20.21
CA THR A 20 14.74 -10.28 -21.31
C THR A 20 13.29 -10.00 -20.97
N TYR A 21 12.89 -10.29 -19.73
CA TYR A 21 11.55 -10.00 -19.25
C TYR A 21 11.30 -8.48 -19.17
N ALA A 22 12.24 -7.72 -18.62
CA ALA A 22 12.15 -6.26 -18.51
C ALA A 22 12.00 -5.59 -19.88
N ALA A 23 12.66 -6.09 -20.92
CA ALA A 23 12.54 -5.56 -22.28
C ALA A 23 11.12 -5.65 -22.86
N ASN A 24 10.29 -6.59 -22.35
CA ASN A 24 8.91 -6.80 -22.76
C ASN A 24 7.88 -6.33 -21.71
N ALA A 25 8.33 -5.94 -20.52
CA ALA A 25 7.45 -5.61 -19.40
C ALA A 25 6.62 -4.35 -19.64
N GLU A 26 7.11 -3.38 -20.42
CA GLU A 26 6.38 -2.15 -20.76
C GLU A 26 5.07 -2.40 -21.48
N VAL A 27 4.97 -3.50 -22.24
CA VAL A 27 3.74 -3.89 -22.94
C VAL A 27 2.78 -4.69 -22.07
N THR A 28 3.19 -5.00 -20.82
CA THR A 28 2.38 -5.77 -19.89
C THR A 28 1.60 -4.83 -18.96
N PRO A 29 0.31 -4.60 -19.22
CA PRO A 29 -0.52 -3.75 -18.38
C PRO A 29 -0.88 -4.47 -17.08
N VAL A 30 -0.76 -3.75 -15.98
CA VAL A 30 -1.05 -4.24 -14.63
C VAL A 30 -1.90 -3.22 -13.90
N LEU A 31 -2.98 -3.68 -13.27
CA LEU A 31 -3.84 -2.88 -12.40
C LEU A 31 -3.57 -3.25 -10.95
N ILE A 32 -3.22 -2.30 -10.12
CA ILE A 32 -2.99 -2.52 -8.68
C ILE A 32 -3.80 -1.52 -7.87
N GLY A 33 -4.29 -1.94 -6.73
CA GLY A 33 -4.98 -1.12 -5.73
C GLY A 33 -4.97 -1.82 -4.35
N PHE A 34 -5.42 -1.19 -3.28
CA PHE A 34 -6.23 0.04 -3.30
C PHE A 34 -5.83 0.99 -2.17
N ASP A 35 -4.94 0.59 -1.27
CA ASP A 35 -4.52 1.42 -0.14
C ASP A 35 -3.64 2.61 -0.56
N GLY A 36 -3.16 3.36 0.41
CA GLY A 36 -2.17 4.42 0.23
C GLY A 36 -1.93 5.14 1.54
N PHE A 37 -0.66 5.32 1.87
CA PHE A 37 -0.23 5.93 3.12
C PHE A 37 0.83 7.00 2.88
N VAL A 38 0.84 7.99 3.74
CA VAL A 38 1.99 8.86 3.97
C VAL A 38 2.62 8.39 5.28
N ASP A 39 3.82 7.82 5.19
CA ASP A 39 4.57 7.38 6.34
C ASP A 39 5.53 8.47 6.79
N SER A 40 5.34 8.99 8.01
CA SER A 40 6.23 9.94 8.66
C SER A 40 7.16 9.20 9.60
N ILE A 41 8.46 9.28 9.35
CA ILE A 41 9.50 8.77 10.26
C ILE A 41 9.76 9.84 11.31
N ILE A 42 9.59 9.48 12.57
CA ILE A 42 9.48 10.44 13.66
C ILE A 42 10.43 10.08 14.81
N SER A 43 11.15 11.07 15.31
CA SER A 43 11.83 11.01 16.60
C SER A 43 10.95 11.61 17.69
N VAL A 44 10.85 10.94 18.84
CA VAL A 44 10.17 11.46 20.02
C VAL A 44 11.17 12.21 20.87
N VAL A 45 10.94 13.51 21.13
CA VAL A 45 11.86 14.34 21.91
C VAL A 45 11.78 13.99 23.39
N ASP A 46 12.93 13.76 24.00
CA ASP A 46 13.08 13.64 25.46
C ASP A 46 13.34 15.00 26.09
N LYS A 47 14.31 15.73 25.53
CA LYS A 47 14.70 17.07 26.00
C LYS A 47 15.10 17.93 24.82
N ARG A 48 14.53 19.12 24.71
CA ARG A 48 14.92 20.15 23.75
C ARG A 48 15.87 21.14 24.39
N TYR A 49 16.95 21.47 23.71
CA TYR A 49 17.95 22.42 24.15
C TYR A 49 17.80 23.78 23.46
N ASP A 50 17.57 23.78 22.15
CA ASP A 50 17.32 24.97 21.34
C ASP A 50 16.46 24.63 20.10
N VAL A 51 16.40 25.51 19.09
CA VAL A 51 15.57 25.33 17.89
C VAL A 51 15.97 24.07 17.11
N ASP A 52 17.26 23.75 17.05
CA ASP A 52 17.80 22.72 16.18
C ASP A 52 18.25 21.46 16.95
N THR A 53 18.53 21.57 18.25
CA THR A 53 19.14 20.50 19.05
C THR A 53 18.21 19.94 20.11
N TYR A 54 18.15 18.62 20.16
CA TYR A 54 17.37 17.87 21.15
C TYR A 54 17.94 16.47 21.37
N ASP A 55 17.63 15.90 22.52
CA ASP A 55 17.79 14.47 22.77
C ASP A 55 16.51 13.75 22.43
N ALA A 56 16.61 12.68 21.67
CA ALA A 56 15.48 11.78 21.40
C ALA A 56 15.36 10.73 22.51
N ILE A 57 14.14 10.28 22.78
CA ILE A 57 13.91 9.12 23.63
C ILE A 57 14.53 7.89 22.92
N PRO A 58 15.49 7.19 23.56
CA PRO A 58 16.31 6.23 22.85
C PRO A 58 15.63 4.88 22.59
N THR A 59 14.70 4.45 23.46
CA THR A 59 14.11 3.11 23.40
C THR A 59 12.60 3.13 23.59
N ILE A 60 11.92 2.11 23.04
CA ILE A 60 10.49 1.87 23.27
C ILE A 60 10.21 1.67 24.76
N ALA A 61 11.07 0.93 25.46
CA ALA A 61 10.94 0.71 26.90
C ALA A 61 10.95 2.06 27.66
N ARG A 62 11.89 2.94 27.35
CA ARG A 62 11.98 4.27 27.99
C ARG A 62 10.76 5.13 27.67
N PHE A 63 10.25 5.08 26.45
CA PHE A 63 9.02 5.77 26.07
C PHE A 63 7.81 5.21 26.84
N GLY A 64 7.71 3.89 26.97
CA GLY A 64 6.66 3.20 27.74
C GLY A 64 6.65 3.62 29.21
N GLU A 65 7.83 3.72 29.86
CA GLU A 65 7.95 4.24 31.24
C GLU A 65 7.36 5.66 31.37
N LYS A 66 7.73 6.56 30.43
CA LYS A 66 7.23 7.93 30.42
C LYS A 66 5.73 8.02 30.22
N ILE A 67 5.17 7.21 29.29
CA ILE A 67 3.71 7.12 29.07
C ILE A 67 3.02 6.62 30.35
N SER A 68 3.52 5.56 30.96
CA SER A 68 2.96 5.00 32.20
C SER A 68 2.98 5.99 33.34
N ALA A 69 4.04 6.78 33.48
CA ALA A 69 4.17 7.84 34.47
C ALA A 69 3.20 9.02 34.25
N ALA A 70 2.63 9.14 33.06
CA ALA A 70 1.63 10.15 32.74
C ALA A 70 0.20 9.74 33.17
N ALA A 71 0.00 8.50 33.64
CA ALA A 71 -1.32 8.04 34.09
C ALA A 71 -1.87 8.94 35.21
N GLY A 72 -3.11 9.39 35.05
CA GLY A 72 -3.75 10.36 35.97
C GLY A 72 -3.26 11.81 35.84
N LYS A 73 -2.41 12.11 34.87
CA LYS A 73 -1.88 13.44 34.57
C LYS A 73 -2.03 13.77 33.08
N SER A 74 -1.86 15.05 32.72
CA SER A 74 -1.63 15.44 31.32
C SER A 74 -0.15 15.40 31.01
N SER A 75 0.23 14.85 29.85
CA SER A 75 1.62 14.87 29.37
C SER A 75 1.63 15.21 27.88
N ASN A 76 2.69 15.89 27.45
CA ASN A 76 2.92 16.26 26.06
C ASN A 76 4.27 15.71 25.60
N TYR A 77 4.29 15.15 24.39
CA TYR A 77 5.50 14.69 23.72
C TYR A 77 5.65 15.42 22.40
N GLU A 78 6.79 16.08 22.21
CA GLU A 78 7.13 16.67 20.93
C GLU A 78 7.58 15.60 19.96
N LEU A 79 7.04 15.64 18.73
CA LEU A 79 7.36 14.72 17.65
C LEU A 79 8.08 15.50 16.54
N VAL A 80 9.29 15.07 16.20
CA VAL A 80 10.08 15.66 15.13
C VAL A 80 10.08 14.73 13.93
N THR A 81 9.41 15.15 12.86
CA THR A 81 9.40 14.40 11.60
C THR A 81 10.75 14.50 10.91
N GLN A 82 11.42 13.36 10.78
CA GLN A 82 12.72 13.26 10.11
C GLN A 82 12.57 13.13 8.60
N GLN A 83 11.57 12.38 8.17
CA GLN A 83 11.30 12.10 6.77
C GLN A 83 9.84 11.75 6.55
N GLN A 84 9.31 12.10 5.39
CA GLN A 84 8.06 11.54 4.90
C GLN A 84 8.32 10.74 3.64
N LYS A 85 7.62 9.62 3.48
CA LYS A 85 7.74 8.75 2.30
C LYS A 85 6.40 8.12 1.94
N LEU A 86 6.32 7.69 0.70
CA LEU A 86 5.24 6.85 0.20
C LEU A 86 5.18 5.56 1.02
N GLY A 87 3.98 5.24 1.49
CA GLY A 87 3.66 4.02 2.22
C GLY A 87 2.45 3.31 1.65
N GLY A 88 2.16 2.15 2.23
CA GLY A 88 1.11 1.23 1.79
C GLY A 88 1.63 0.09 0.93
N ASN A 89 1.07 -1.11 1.13
CA ASN A 89 1.52 -2.31 0.40
C ASN A 89 1.28 -2.16 -1.11
N GLY A 90 0.12 -1.62 -1.49
CA GLY A 90 -0.24 -1.39 -2.88
C GLY A 90 0.70 -0.42 -3.59
N PRO A 91 0.89 0.81 -3.10
CA PRO A 91 1.81 1.77 -3.73
C PRO A 91 3.26 1.29 -3.77
N ILE A 92 3.74 0.60 -2.73
CA ILE A 92 5.10 0.04 -2.69
C ILE A 92 5.27 -1.03 -3.78
N MET A 93 4.33 -1.99 -3.87
CA MET A 93 4.34 -3.02 -4.91
C MET A 93 4.26 -2.40 -6.31
N ALA A 94 3.30 -1.50 -6.53
CA ALA A 94 3.08 -0.86 -7.82
C ALA A 94 4.28 -0.01 -8.27
N ASN A 95 4.88 0.76 -7.35
CA ASN A 95 6.08 1.54 -7.64
C ASN A 95 7.28 0.65 -7.98
N ALA A 96 7.45 -0.49 -7.29
CA ALA A 96 8.50 -1.45 -7.61
C ALA A 96 8.30 -2.08 -9.00
N MET A 97 7.08 -2.47 -9.34
CA MET A 97 6.74 -3.03 -10.65
C MET A 97 6.90 -2.00 -11.78
N ALA A 98 6.46 -0.74 -11.55
CA ALA A 98 6.67 0.33 -12.53
C ALA A 98 8.16 0.57 -12.82
N ARG A 99 9.01 0.54 -11.79
CA ARG A 99 10.48 0.63 -11.95
C ARG A 99 11.10 -0.57 -12.63
N ALA A 100 10.43 -1.73 -12.58
CA ALA A 100 10.81 -2.93 -13.34
C ALA A 100 10.32 -2.91 -14.80
N GLY A 101 9.63 -1.82 -15.24
CA GLY A 101 9.18 -1.62 -16.62
C GLY A 101 7.74 -2.04 -16.92
N PHE A 102 6.95 -2.44 -15.92
CA PHE A 102 5.52 -2.72 -16.13
C PHE A 102 4.72 -1.43 -16.33
N LYS A 103 3.69 -1.51 -17.16
CA LYS A 103 2.74 -0.41 -17.34
C LYS A 103 1.66 -0.49 -16.25
N ILE A 104 1.79 0.38 -15.26
CA ILE A 104 0.95 0.36 -14.08
C ILE A 104 -0.19 1.37 -14.19
N ASP A 105 -1.42 0.90 -14.01
CA ASP A 105 -2.56 1.69 -13.56
C ASP A 105 -2.79 1.42 -12.06
N TYR A 106 -2.78 2.44 -11.22
CA TYR A 106 -2.99 2.34 -9.78
C TYR A 106 -4.27 3.04 -9.35
N ILE A 107 -5.21 2.30 -8.77
CA ILE A 107 -6.45 2.86 -8.19
C ILE A 107 -6.32 2.83 -6.67
N GLY A 108 -6.48 3.96 -5.98
CA GLY A 108 -6.37 3.89 -4.52
C GLY A 108 -6.41 5.22 -3.77
N ALA A 109 -6.08 5.09 -2.46
CA ALA A 109 -6.01 6.22 -1.54
C ALA A 109 -4.70 6.99 -1.72
N VAL A 110 -4.54 7.66 -2.87
CA VAL A 110 -3.28 8.32 -3.27
C VAL A 110 -3.42 9.82 -3.55
N GLY A 111 -4.58 10.42 -3.28
CA GLY A 111 -4.77 11.86 -3.53
C GLY A 111 -6.19 12.35 -3.34
N ASP A 112 -6.48 13.53 -3.90
CA ASP A 112 -7.81 14.14 -3.85
C ASP A 112 -8.71 13.57 -4.97
N PRO A 113 -9.74 12.78 -4.65
CA PRO A 113 -10.63 12.19 -5.65
C PRO A 113 -11.47 13.22 -6.40
N ARG A 114 -11.70 14.41 -5.82
CA ARG A 114 -12.50 15.47 -6.47
C ARG A 114 -11.74 16.17 -7.59
N ARG A 115 -10.41 16.26 -7.44
CA ARG A 115 -9.52 16.91 -8.40
C ARG A 115 -8.79 15.91 -9.29
N GLY A 116 -8.87 14.61 -8.98
CA GLY A 116 -8.06 13.59 -9.63
C GLY A 116 -6.55 13.80 -9.43
N ALA A 117 -6.17 14.56 -8.40
CA ALA A 117 -4.79 14.99 -8.18
C ALA A 117 -4.10 14.10 -7.15
N PRO A 118 -2.92 13.52 -7.47
CA PRO A 118 -2.12 12.79 -6.51
C PRO A 118 -1.68 13.68 -5.34
N HIS A 119 -1.62 13.11 -4.13
CA HIS A 119 -0.98 13.76 -3.00
C HIS A 119 0.52 13.97 -3.30
N PRO A 120 1.16 15.07 -2.82
CA PRO A 120 2.55 15.39 -3.14
C PRO A 120 3.55 14.24 -2.96
N ILE A 121 3.36 13.40 -1.95
CA ILE A 121 4.22 12.24 -1.69
C ILE A 121 4.21 11.19 -2.82
N PHE A 122 3.18 11.15 -3.65
CA PHE A 122 3.02 10.21 -4.77
C PHE A 122 3.41 10.80 -6.12
N ILE A 123 3.93 12.04 -6.19
CA ILE A 123 4.26 12.70 -7.46
C ILE A 123 5.33 11.92 -8.24
N ASP A 124 6.36 11.42 -7.57
CA ASP A 124 7.41 10.64 -8.25
C ASP A 124 6.87 9.30 -8.74
N PHE A 125 5.94 8.69 -8.03
CA PHE A 125 5.24 7.50 -8.50
C PHE A 125 4.34 7.83 -9.70
N ALA A 126 3.65 8.96 -9.71
CA ALA A 126 2.82 9.41 -10.83
C ALA A 126 3.59 9.69 -12.13
N ARG A 127 4.93 9.86 -12.06
CA ARG A 127 5.77 9.99 -13.26
C ARG A 127 6.01 8.68 -14.02
N ILE A 128 5.83 7.55 -13.34
CA ILE A 128 6.12 6.21 -13.86
C ILE A 128 4.88 5.28 -13.88
N ALA A 129 3.77 5.75 -13.37
CA ALA A 129 2.49 5.02 -13.33
C ALA A 129 1.31 5.97 -13.53
N THR A 130 0.19 5.45 -14.00
CA THR A 130 -1.07 6.21 -14.06
C THR A 130 -1.80 6.04 -12.73
N LEU A 131 -2.00 7.13 -11.99
CA LEU A 131 -2.70 7.10 -10.71
C LEU A 131 -4.14 7.55 -10.85
N HIS A 132 -5.05 6.80 -10.24
CA HIS A 132 -6.48 7.09 -10.17
C HIS A 132 -6.87 7.28 -8.68
N PRO A 133 -6.75 8.53 -8.13
CA PRO A 133 -7.08 8.78 -6.73
C PRO A 133 -8.58 8.60 -6.46
N ILE A 134 -8.94 7.69 -5.57
CA ILE A 134 -10.32 7.47 -5.12
C ILE A 134 -10.54 7.88 -3.66
N ALA A 135 -9.48 8.07 -2.91
CA ALA A 135 -9.50 8.55 -1.53
C ALA A 135 -8.20 9.29 -1.21
N SER A 136 -8.23 10.12 -0.17
CA SER A 136 -7.02 10.67 0.42
C SER A 136 -6.18 9.56 1.06
N PRO A 137 -4.84 9.68 1.08
CA PRO A 137 -4.00 8.70 1.74
C PRO A 137 -4.25 8.69 3.26
N ALA A 138 -4.13 7.51 3.85
CA ALA A 138 -4.00 7.35 5.29
C ALA A 138 -2.62 7.86 5.77
N LEU A 139 -2.48 8.09 7.06
CA LEU A 139 -1.24 8.57 7.64
C LEU A 139 -0.69 7.54 8.63
N THR A 140 0.62 7.36 8.63
CA THR A 140 1.32 6.59 9.66
C THR A 140 2.40 7.45 10.29
N ASP A 141 2.34 7.60 11.61
CA ASP A 141 3.44 8.13 12.40
C ASP A 141 4.29 6.93 12.88
N ALA A 142 5.45 6.74 12.27
CA ALA A 142 6.41 5.71 12.63
C ALA A 142 7.43 6.30 13.61
N LEU A 143 7.20 6.07 14.89
CA LEU A 143 8.12 6.48 15.95
C LEU A 143 9.32 5.52 15.97
N GLU A 144 10.50 6.00 15.61
CA GLU A 144 11.72 5.19 15.56
C GLU A 144 12.56 5.32 16.83
N PHE A 145 13.00 4.16 17.31
CA PHE A 145 13.85 4.01 18.49
C PHE A 145 15.01 3.07 18.15
N SER A 146 16.04 3.04 19.00
CA SER A 146 17.21 2.18 18.79
C SER A 146 16.89 0.68 18.90
N ASP A 147 15.81 0.32 19.59
CA ASP A 147 15.36 -1.06 19.84
C ASP A 147 14.12 -1.46 19.00
N GLY A 148 13.64 -0.58 18.10
CA GLY A 148 12.50 -0.88 17.23
C GLY A 148 11.70 0.35 16.83
N LYS A 149 10.47 0.13 16.36
CA LYS A 149 9.56 1.21 15.99
C LYS A 149 8.12 0.94 16.42
N LEU A 150 7.37 2.00 16.64
CA LEU A 150 5.93 1.97 16.86
C LEU A 150 5.22 2.62 15.67
N MET A 151 4.27 1.90 15.06
CA MET A 151 3.50 2.40 13.93
C MET A 151 2.12 2.85 14.42
N LEU A 152 1.87 4.16 14.40
CA LEU A 152 0.60 4.76 14.81
C LEU A 152 -0.18 5.18 13.57
N GLY A 153 -1.13 4.35 13.16
CA GLY A 153 -1.90 4.54 11.93
C GLY A 153 -3.17 5.36 12.13
N LYS A 154 -3.39 6.34 11.25
CA LYS A 154 -4.64 7.10 11.10
C LYS A 154 -5.30 6.65 9.79
N GLN A 155 -6.10 5.58 9.88
CA GLN A 155 -6.58 4.81 8.73
C GLN A 155 -7.98 5.23 8.26
N GLU A 156 -8.57 6.25 8.87
CA GLU A 156 -9.93 6.68 8.55
C GLU A 156 -10.20 6.90 7.05
N PRO A 157 -9.28 7.51 6.26
CA PRO A 157 -9.52 7.71 4.84
C PRO A 157 -9.70 6.43 4.03
N LEU A 158 -9.17 5.29 4.50
CA LEU A 158 -9.28 4.00 3.79
C LEU A 158 -10.70 3.42 3.82
N ARG A 159 -11.60 3.95 4.63
CA ARG A 159 -13.03 3.59 4.59
C ARG A 159 -13.70 4.00 3.27
N ASP A 160 -13.14 4.97 2.57
CA ASP A 160 -13.63 5.42 1.27
C ASP A 160 -13.10 4.57 0.10
N VAL A 161 -12.23 3.59 0.37
CA VAL A 161 -11.76 2.61 -0.60
C VAL A 161 -12.83 1.53 -0.77
N ASN A 162 -13.74 1.73 -1.72
CA ASN A 162 -14.88 0.85 -2.00
C ASN A 162 -15.34 0.99 -3.45
N GLN A 163 -16.18 0.06 -3.92
CA GLN A 163 -16.67 0.06 -5.30
C GLN A 163 -17.48 1.31 -5.65
N SER A 164 -18.33 1.79 -4.74
CA SER A 164 -19.13 3.00 -4.97
C SER A 164 -18.25 4.22 -5.25
N GLN A 165 -17.14 4.33 -4.55
CA GLN A 165 -16.20 5.43 -4.77
C GLN A 165 -15.43 5.27 -6.09
N ILE A 166 -15.09 4.05 -6.51
CA ILE A 166 -14.53 3.77 -7.84
C ILE A 166 -15.52 4.20 -8.92
N ASP A 167 -16.77 3.78 -8.83
CA ASP A 167 -17.83 4.13 -9.79
C ASP A 167 -18.04 5.64 -9.90
N LYS A 168 -17.96 6.35 -8.76
CA LYS A 168 -18.14 7.81 -8.69
C LYS A 168 -16.98 8.59 -9.29
N THR A 169 -15.74 8.13 -9.10
CA THR A 169 -14.53 8.88 -9.48
C THR A 169 -14.00 8.52 -10.85
N ILE A 170 -14.00 7.23 -11.17
CA ILE A 170 -13.46 6.67 -12.43
C ILE A 170 -14.59 6.42 -13.41
N GLY A 171 -15.74 5.96 -12.91
CA GLY A 171 -16.86 5.44 -13.73
C GLY A 171 -16.74 3.94 -13.95
N ARG A 172 -17.90 3.28 -13.95
CA ARG A 172 -17.98 1.81 -14.06
C ARG A 172 -17.38 1.27 -15.36
N ASP A 173 -17.67 1.90 -16.49
CA ASP A 173 -17.18 1.46 -17.79
C ASP A 173 -15.67 1.64 -17.92
N ALA A 174 -15.13 2.76 -17.43
CA ALA A 174 -13.69 3.02 -17.43
C ALA A 174 -12.95 2.04 -16.50
N TYR A 175 -13.52 1.73 -15.33
CA TYR A 175 -12.98 0.71 -14.44
C TYR A 175 -12.97 -0.67 -15.08
N ALA A 176 -14.09 -1.07 -15.71
CA ALA A 176 -14.18 -2.33 -16.44
C ALA A 176 -13.14 -2.41 -17.57
N ALA A 177 -12.91 -1.31 -18.30
CA ALA A 177 -11.89 -1.24 -19.34
C ALA A 177 -10.46 -1.38 -18.80
N LEU A 178 -10.16 -0.83 -17.63
CA LEU A 178 -8.87 -1.02 -16.95
C LEU A 178 -8.66 -2.49 -16.56
N VAL A 179 -9.69 -3.13 -16.00
CA VAL A 179 -9.66 -4.55 -15.65
C VAL A 179 -9.47 -5.43 -16.89
N ALA A 180 -10.25 -5.19 -17.95
CA ALA A 180 -10.20 -5.98 -19.19
C ALA A 180 -8.85 -5.90 -19.91
N LYS A 181 -8.15 -4.77 -19.77
CA LYS A 181 -6.81 -4.53 -20.36
C LYS A 181 -5.70 -5.19 -19.53
N ALA A 182 -5.88 -5.34 -18.23
CA ALA A 182 -4.85 -5.84 -17.33
C ALA A 182 -4.52 -7.31 -17.59
N LYS A 183 -3.24 -7.68 -17.47
CA LYS A 183 -2.77 -9.07 -17.44
C LYS A 183 -2.66 -9.58 -16.01
N LEU A 184 -2.46 -8.66 -15.06
CA LEU A 184 -2.44 -8.93 -13.63
C LEU A 184 -3.26 -7.85 -12.92
N ILE A 185 -4.08 -8.27 -11.97
CA ILE A 185 -4.77 -7.38 -11.04
C ILE A 185 -4.23 -7.69 -9.64
N GLY A 186 -3.70 -6.68 -8.95
CA GLY A 186 -3.30 -6.75 -7.57
C GLY A 186 -4.33 -6.08 -6.66
N VAL A 187 -5.03 -6.85 -5.83
CA VAL A 187 -5.91 -6.32 -4.77
C VAL A 187 -5.17 -6.44 -3.46
N VAL A 188 -4.65 -5.34 -2.99
CA VAL A 188 -3.63 -5.31 -1.93
C VAL A 188 -4.16 -4.63 -0.68
N ASN A 189 -3.74 -5.14 0.48
CA ASN A 189 -4.01 -4.59 1.81
C ASN A 189 -5.49 -4.62 2.23
N TRP A 190 -6.08 -5.82 2.12
CA TRP A 190 -7.49 -6.01 2.49
C TRP A 190 -7.78 -5.62 3.95
N SER A 191 -6.92 -6.00 4.90
CA SER A 191 -7.20 -5.79 6.33
C SER A 191 -7.28 -4.31 6.72
N MET A 192 -6.56 -3.42 6.00
CA MET A 192 -6.57 -1.99 6.28
C MET A 192 -7.68 -1.23 5.54
N CYS A 193 -8.29 -1.83 4.50
CA CYS A 193 -9.36 -1.24 3.71
C CYS A 193 -10.71 -1.90 4.07
N PRO A 194 -11.48 -1.35 5.03
CA PRO A 194 -12.62 -2.06 5.63
C PRO A 194 -13.75 -2.35 4.66
N GLN A 195 -13.86 -1.64 3.55
CA GLN A 195 -14.90 -1.83 2.53
C GLN A 195 -14.38 -2.50 1.24
N LEU A 196 -13.15 -3.02 1.24
CA LEU A 196 -12.56 -3.65 0.05
C LEU A 196 -13.32 -4.90 -0.43
N GLY A 197 -14.09 -5.55 0.45
CA GLY A 197 -15.01 -6.62 0.07
C GLY A 197 -16.01 -6.23 -1.01
N THR A 198 -16.43 -4.96 -1.09
CA THR A 198 -17.32 -4.48 -2.16
C THR A 198 -16.64 -4.49 -3.53
N VAL A 199 -15.32 -4.28 -3.55
CA VAL A 199 -14.51 -4.37 -4.79
C VAL A 199 -14.34 -5.83 -5.20
N PHE A 200 -14.09 -6.75 -4.24
CA PHE A 200 -14.07 -8.18 -4.53
C PHE A 200 -15.37 -8.65 -5.15
N GLU A 201 -16.50 -8.21 -4.59
CA GLU A 201 -17.83 -8.57 -5.05
C GLU A 201 -18.09 -8.10 -6.48
N ALA A 202 -17.76 -6.85 -6.79
CA ALA A 202 -17.90 -6.28 -8.13
C ALA A 202 -16.96 -6.97 -9.14
N LEU A 203 -15.70 -7.22 -8.77
CA LEU A 203 -14.75 -7.93 -9.62
C LEU A 203 -15.26 -9.34 -9.95
N ALA A 204 -15.67 -10.11 -8.93
CA ALA A 204 -16.06 -11.51 -9.11
C ALA A 204 -17.39 -11.67 -9.88
N ASN A 205 -18.38 -10.80 -9.64
CA ASN A 205 -19.74 -11.01 -10.12
C ASN A 205 -20.06 -10.19 -11.38
N GLU A 206 -19.38 -9.06 -11.59
CA GLU A 206 -19.77 -8.11 -12.62
C GLU A 206 -18.66 -7.86 -13.66
N VAL A 207 -17.42 -7.69 -13.23
CA VAL A 207 -16.37 -7.20 -14.13
C VAL A 207 -15.62 -8.35 -14.81
N LEU A 208 -15.08 -9.31 -14.03
CA LEU A 208 -14.32 -10.44 -14.58
C LEU A 208 -15.14 -11.39 -15.45
N PRO A 209 -16.42 -11.70 -15.13
CA PRO A 209 -17.24 -12.54 -16.02
C PRO A 209 -17.45 -11.93 -17.39
N ASN A 210 -17.44 -10.61 -17.52
CA ASN A 210 -17.64 -9.88 -18.76
C ASN A 210 -16.33 -9.47 -19.46
N ALA A 211 -15.16 -9.77 -18.88
CA ALA A 211 -13.88 -9.46 -19.47
C ALA A 211 -13.53 -10.43 -20.60
N ALA A 212 -13.13 -9.91 -21.77
CA ALA A 212 -12.74 -10.72 -22.93
C ALA A 212 -11.50 -11.60 -22.66
N THR A 213 -10.63 -11.17 -21.76
CA THR A 213 -9.47 -11.94 -21.28
C THR A 213 -9.49 -11.96 -19.76
N LYS A 214 -9.22 -13.13 -19.16
CA LYS A 214 -9.15 -13.24 -17.71
C LYS A 214 -7.74 -12.86 -17.23
N PRO A 215 -7.57 -11.77 -16.47
CA PRO A 215 -6.30 -11.45 -15.85
C PRO A 215 -5.94 -12.45 -14.74
N GLN A 216 -4.67 -12.57 -14.42
CA GLN A 216 -4.27 -13.16 -13.14
C GLN A 216 -4.67 -12.23 -12.01
N VAL A 217 -5.10 -12.79 -10.88
CA VAL A 217 -5.47 -11.99 -9.70
C VAL A 217 -4.53 -12.34 -8.55
N PHE A 218 -3.85 -11.33 -8.05
CA PHE A 218 -3.04 -11.40 -6.82
C PHE A 218 -3.80 -10.70 -5.70
N ILE A 219 -3.88 -11.35 -4.54
CA ILE A 219 -4.57 -10.80 -3.37
C ILE A 219 -3.63 -10.84 -2.17
N ASP A 220 -3.51 -9.68 -1.50
CA ASP A 220 -2.78 -9.55 -0.24
C ASP A 220 -3.76 -9.19 0.88
N LEU A 221 -3.89 -10.09 1.85
CA LEU A 221 -4.73 -9.89 3.03
C LEU A 221 -4.02 -9.06 4.11
N THR A 222 -2.70 -8.90 4.02
CA THR A 222 -1.82 -8.19 4.97
C THR A 222 -1.86 -8.80 6.36
N ASP A 223 -2.77 -8.34 7.21
CA ASP A 223 -2.81 -8.62 8.65
C ASP A 223 -4.24 -9.04 9.03
N PRO A 224 -4.70 -10.24 8.60
CA PRO A 224 -6.09 -10.64 8.71
C PRO A 224 -6.58 -10.78 10.15
N GLU A 225 -5.67 -10.95 11.13
CA GLU A 225 -6.02 -11.00 12.55
C GLU A 225 -6.61 -9.69 13.09
N LYS A 226 -6.40 -8.57 12.38
CA LYS A 226 -7.01 -7.26 12.70
C LYS A 226 -8.49 -7.16 12.32
N ARG A 227 -9.02 -8.17 11.64
CA ARG A 227 -10.42 -8.24 11.22
C ARG A 227 -11.18 -9.30 12.00
N THR A 228 -12.50 -9.21 11.98
CA THR A 228 -13.33 -10.26 12.60
C THR A 228 -13.25 -11.57 11.82
N GLN A 229 -13.53 -12.69 12.50
CA GLN A 229 -13.58 -14.00 11.83
C GLN A 229 -14.69 -14.04 10.75
N ALA A 230 -15.78 -13.31 10.96
CA ALA A 230 -16.85 -13.19 9.98
C ALA A 230 -16.40 -12.46 8.72
N ASP A 231 -15.67 -11.34 8.87
CA ASP A 231 -15.09 -10.60 7.75
C ASP A 231 -14.09 -11.45 6.98
N LEU A 232 -13.19 -12.14 7.69
CA LEU A 232 -12.18 -13.01 7.07
C LEU A 232 -12.86 -14.15 6.29
N LYS A 233 -13.86 -14.80 6.88
CA LYS A 233 -14.61 -15.84 6.19
C LYS A 233 -15.27 -15.31 4.92
N SER A 234 -15.94 -14.14 5.01
CA SER A 234 -16.57 -13.49 3.85
C SER A 234 -15.55 -13.19 2.75
N ALA A 235 -14.37 -12.65 3.11
CA ALA A 235 -13.31 -12.37 2.16
C ALA A 235 -12.80 -13.65 1.48
N LEU A 236 -12.56 -14.72 2.24
CA LEU A 236 -12.11 -16.00 1.68
C LEU A 236 -13.15 -16.64 0.75
N ASP A 237 -14.45 -16.57 1.10
CA ASP A 237 -15.55 -17.05 0.26
C ASP A 237 -15.62 -16.26 -1.07
N GLN A 238 -15.32 -14.95 -1.05
CA GLN A 238 -15.24 -14.12 -2.26
C GLN A 238 -13.97 -14.44 -3.07
N ILE A 239 -12.82 -14.58 -2.42
CA ILE A 239 -11.54 -14.92 -3.07
C ILE A 239 -11.63 -16.27 -3.80
N ALA A 240 -12.29 -17.26 -3.19
CA ALA A 240 -12.50 -18.57 -3.83
C ALA A 240 -13.15 -18.49 -5.23
N ARG A 241 -13.90 -17.42 -5.50
CA ARG A 241 -14.52 -17.20 -6.83
C ARG A 241 -13.54 -16.74 -7.91
N PHE A 242 -12.33 -16.29 -7.53
CA PHE A 242 -11.26 -15.95 -8.47
C PHE A 242 -10.36 -17.14 -8.85
N CYS A 243 -10.48 -18.26 -8.14
CA CYS A 243 -9.65 -19.46 -8.31
C CYS A 243 -10.24 -20.42 -9.34
N HIS A 244 -10.41 -19.99 -10.60
CA HIS A 244 -10.97 -20.84 -11.70
C HIS A 244 -10.09 -20.86 -12.92
#